data_f6edca105c897185584f048507905bd5
#
_entry.id   f6edca105c897185584f048507905bd5
#
_cell.length_a   1.000
_cell.length_b   1.000
_cell.length_c   1.000
_cell.angle_alpha   90.00
_cell.angle_beta   90.00
_cell.angle_gamma   90.00
#
_symmetry.space_group_name_H-M   'P 1'
#
loop_
_entity.id
_entity.type
_entity.pdbx_description
1 polymer ?
#
loop_
_entity_poly.entity_id
_entity_poly.type
_entity_poly.pdbx_seq_one_letter_code
_entity_poly.pdbx_strand_id
1 'polypeptide(L)'
;MDETIDLRSDTVTRPTPGMRQAMSSAPVGDDVYGEDPSVNRLESQMADMLGHEAGLFVTSGTQGNLLAILTHCQRGEEYIAGSRSHAYLEEAGGGAVLASVQPQPIDNEVDGTLDLDKVSAAIKPDDFHRAITRLFCLENTFSGIPLPLDYLSGARALADRHRLRSHLDGARVFNAAVGCKVDVSAITQHFDSVSTCLSKGLGAPVGSLLTGDREFIARARRWRKMLGGGTRQAGVLAAAGLYALDHHIERLAQDHDNATSLAQLLSQVDEAKVNATDLRTNMVFVSFPPGSLEGLSDHLRERGILVTAQNNPVRLVTHLDLTEEHIGKTVQAIKDYFRVTARSV
;
A
#
# COMPACT_ATOMS: atom_id res chain seq x y z
N MET A 1 27.81 -0.11 -14.51
CA MET A 1 26.77 0.91 -14.29
C MET A 1 26.76 1.14 -12.80
N ASP A 2 26.99 2.37 -12.36
CA ASP A 2 26.95 2.70 -10.94
C ASP A 2 25.56 2.32 -10.40
N GLU A 3 25.55 1.68 -9.26
CA GLU A 3 24.35 1.15 -8.61
C GLU A 3 23.46 2.33 -8.16
N THR A 4 22.27 2.45 -8.72
CA THR A 4 21.33 3.53 -8.37
C THR A 4 20.68 3.24 -7.04
N ILE A 5 20.76 4.16 -6.08
CA ILE A 5 20.07 4.12 -4.79
C ILE A 5 18.74 4.86 -4.96
N ASP A 6 17.63 4.14 -4.99
CA ASP A 6 16.31 4.73 -5.24
C ASP A 6 15.44 4.70 -3.99
N LEU A 7 15.25 5.84 -3.34
CA LEU A 7 14.45 6.00 -2.11
C LEU A 7 13.06 6.61 -2.36
N ARG A 8 12.62 6.71 -3.61
CA ARG A 8 11.35 7.35 -3.96
C ARG A 8 10.13 6.57 -3.48
N SER A 9 10.16 5.23 -3.66
CA SER A 9 9.04 4.34 -3.32
C SER A 9 9.50 2.88 -3.34
N ASP A 10 8.84 2.00 -2.60
CA ASP A 10 9.00 0.54 -2.72
C ASP A 10 8.38 -0.03 -4.02
N THR A 11 7.68 0.80 -4.80
CA THR A 11 7.19 0.42 -6.14
C THR A 11 8.28 0.34 -7.21
N VAL A 12 9.50 0.81 -6.90
CA VAL A 12 10.65 0.75 -7.83
C VAL A 12 11.41 -0.59 -7.74
N THR A 13 11.03 -1.45 -6.81
CA THR A 13 11.65 -2.77 -6.60
C THR A 13 11.65 -3.62 -7.86
N ARG A 14 12.71 -4.42 -8.02
CA ARG A 14 12.91 -5.28 -9.18
C ARG A 14 12.80 -6.75 -8.77
N PRO A 15 12.24 -7.62 -9.64
CA PRO A 15 12.18 -9.03 -9.35
C PRO A 15 13.58 -9.62 -9.14
N THR A 16 13.75 -10.32 -8.03
CA THR A 16 15.01 -11.02 -7.71
C THR A 16 15.33 -12.12 -8.71
N PRO A 17 16.57 -12.60 -8.80
CA PRO A 17 16.92 -13.75 -9.67
C PRO A 17 16.04 -14.99 -9.42
N GLY A 18 15.77 -15.33 -8.15
CA GLY A 18 14.88 -16.44 -7.78
C GLY A 18 13.44 -16.23 -8.25
N MET A 19 12.92 -15.01 -8.08
CA MET A 19 11.58 -14.64 -8.58
C MET A 19 11.52 -14.73 -10.11
N ARG A 20 12.54 -14.25 -10.84
CA ARG A 20 12.61 -14.37 -12.31
C ARG A 20 12.64 -15.82 -12.77
N GLN A 21 13.36 -16.70 -12.05
CA GLN A 21 13.36 -18.12 -12.32
C GLN A 21 11.98 -18.75 -12.11
N ALA A 22 11.29 -18.40 -11.01
CA ALA A 22 9.92 -18.84 -10.76
C ALA A 22 8.96 -18.42 -11.88
N MET A 23 9.06 -17.16 -12.34
CA MET A 23 8.26 -16.64 -13.45
C MET A 23 8.52 -17.40 -14.75
N SER A 24 9.79 -17.70 -15.09
CA SER A 24 10.15 -18.35 -16.35
C SER A 24 9.75 -19.82 -16.41
N SER A 25 9.62 -20.48 -15.27
CA SER A 25 9.22 -21.89 -15.15
C SER A 25 7.78 -22.10 -14.67
N ALA A 26 6.98 -21.02 -14.60
CA ALA A 26 5.63 -21.08 -14.08
C ALA A 26 4.73 -22.01 -14.94
N PRO A 27 4.00 -22.95 -14.33
CA PRO A 27 2.91 -23.62 -15.02
C PRO A 27 1.80 -22.60 -15.31
N VAL A 28 1.29 -22.61 -16.54
CA VAL A 28 0.29 -21.63 -17.00
C VAL A 28 -0.90 -22.31 -17.65
N GLY A 29 -2.03 -21.62 -17.66
CA GLY A 29 -3.26 -21.96 -18.34
C GLY A 29 -4.06 -20.69 -18.61
N ASP A 30 -5.29 -20.79 -19.09
CA ASP A 30 -6.13 -19.63 -19.34
C ASP A 30 -6.88 -19.21 -18.06
N ASP A 31 -6.49 -18.09 -17.45
CA ASP A 31 -7.14 -17.54 -16.23
C ASP A 31 -8.63 -17.20 -16.46
N VAL A 32 -9.03 -16.84 -17.68
CA VAL A 32 -10.44 -16.54 -17.97
C VAL A 32 -11.31 -17.80 -17.89
N TYR A 33 -10.75 -18.97 -18.19
CA TYR A 33 -11.41 -20.26 -17.97
C TYR A 33 -11.19 -20.83 -16.56
N GLY A 34 -10.38 -20.13 -15.71
CA GLY A 34 -10.02 -20.64 -14.40
C GLY A 34 -9.02 -21.80 -14.42
N GLU A 35 -8.27 -21.95 -15.52
CA GLU A 35 -7.38 -23.09 -15.78
C GLU A 35 -5.90 -22.76 -15.52
N ASP A 36 -5.56 -21.51 -15.14
CA ASP A 36 -4.17 -21.15 -14.81
C ASP A 36 -3.81 -21.64 -13.39
N PRO A 37 -2.96 -22.66 -13.25
CA PRO A 37 -2.71 -23.27 -11.93
C PRO A 37 -1.92 -22.35 -11.00
N SER A 38 -1.06 -21.47 -11.55
CA SER A 38 -0.29 -20.52 -10.73
C SER A 38 -1.17 -19.39 -10.20
N VAL A 39 -2.11 -18.90 -11.01
CA VAL A 39 -3.09 -17.90 -10.56
C VAL A 39 -4.00 -18.50 -9.49
N ASN A 40 -4.55 -19.71 -9.75
CA ASN A 40 -5.44 -20.37 -8.79
C ASN A 40 -4.75 -20.61 -7.44
N ARG A 41 -3.49 -21.05 -7.47
CA ARG A 41 -2.70 -21.25 -6.25
C ARG A 41 -2.46 -19.92 -5.51
N LEU A 42 -2.08 -18.86 -6.23
CA LEU A 42 -1.84 -17.54 -5.63
C LEU A 42 -3.11 -16.97 -4.98
N GLU A 43 -4.26 -17.06 -5.68
CA GLU A 43 -5.56 -16.62 -5.16
C GLU A 43 -5.93 -17.37 -3.88
N SER A 44 -5.77 -18.72 -3.86
CA SER A 44 -6.03 -19.54 -2.69
C SER A 44 -5.09 -19.24 -1.54
N GLN A 45 -3.77 -19.22 -1.78
CA GLN A 45 -2.76 -19.00 -0.74
C GLN A 45 -2.95 -17.63 -0.05
N MET A 46 -3.21 -16.57 -0.84
CA MET A 46 -3.45 -15.25 -0.27
C MET A 46 -4.75 -15.22 0.54
N ALA A 47 -5.83 -15.83 0.05
CA ALA A 47 -7.08 -15.90 0.79
C ALA A 47 -6.91 -16.61 2.13
N ASP A 48 -6.23 -17.76 2.13
CA ASP A 48 -5.93 -18.52 3.35
C ASP A 48 -5.11 -17.70 4.35
N MET A 49 -4.05 -17.01 3.90
CA MET A 49 -3.22 -16.16 4.76
C MET A 49 -3.99 -15.00 5.37
N LEU A 50 -4.93 -14.41 4.64
CA LEU A 50 -5.72 -13.27 5.11
C LEU A 50 -7.00 -13.69 5.86
N GLY A 51 -7.27 -15.01 5.97
CA GLY A 51 -8.47 -15.53 6.64
C GLY A 51 -9.76 -15.28 5.86
N HIS A 52 -9.69 -15.21 4.53
CA HIS A 52 -10.82 -15.03 3.63
C HIS A 52 -11.14 -16.31 2.84
N GLU A 53 -12.33 -16.38 2.26
CA GLU A 53 -12.79 -17.58 1.53
C GLU A 53 -12.25 -17.68 0.10
N ALA A 54 -11.90 -16.55 -0.53
CA ALA A 54 -11.47 -16.51 -1.92
C ALA A 54 -10.61 -15.27 -2.22
N GLY A 55 -9.82 -15.38 -3.29
CA GLY A 55 -9.00 -14.30 -3.83
C GLY A 55 -9.25 -14.05 -5.32
N LEU A 56 -8.83 -12.89 -5.79
CA LEU A 56 -8.85 -12.47 -7.17
C LEU A 56 -7.56 -11.74 -7.52
N PHE A 57 -6.77 -12.30 -8.42
CA PHE A 57 -5.56 -11.64 -8.92
C PHE A 57 -5.95 -10.48 -9.84
N VAL A 58 -5.39 -9.31 -9.57
CA VAL A 58 -5.65 -8.04 -10.27
C VAL A 58 -4.34 -7.36 -10.66
N THR A 59 -4.38 -6.45 -11.62
CA THR A 59 -3.17 -5.82 -12.18
C THR A 59 -2.51 -4.81 -11.25
N SER A 60 -3.27 -4.21 -10.33
CA SER A 60 -2.78 -3.17 -9.41
C SER A 60 -3.67 -3.06 -8.17
N GLY A 61 -3.16 -2.38 -7.12
CA GLY A 61 -3.97 -2.01 -5.96
C GLY A 61 -5.15 -1.12 -6.32
N THR A 62 -4.95 -0.15 -7.22
CA THR A 62 -6.03 0.71 -7.75
C THR A 62 -7.15 -0.12 -8.36
N GLN A 63 -6.83 -1.16 -9.17
CA GLN A 63 -7.87 -2.05 -9.69
C GLN A 63 -8.54 -2.82 -8.56
N GLY A 64 -7.81 -3.28 -7.54
CA GLY A 64 -8.37 -3.98 -6.38
C GLY A 64 -9.36 -3.11 -5.60
N ASN A 65 -8.99 -1.88 -5.26
CA ASN A 65 -9.85 -0.93 -4.55
C ASN A 65 -11.09 -0.55 -5.38
N LEU A 66 -10.90 -0.27 -6.67
CA LEU A 66 -12.02 0.04 -7.56
C LEU A 66 -13.00 -1.14 -7.66
N LEU A 67 -12.51 -2.37 -7.77
CA LEU A 67 -13.36 -3.57 -7.77
C LEU A 67 -14.10 -3.74 -6.45
N ALA A 68 -13.47 -3.43 -5.32
CA ALA A 68 -14.12 -3.47 -4.03
C ALA A 68 -15.29 -2.47 -3.95
N ILE A 69 -15.07 -1.22 -4.37
CA ILE A 69 -16.12 -0.18 -4.42
C ILE A 69 -17.25 -0.62 -5.36
N LEU A 70 -16.94 -1.07 -6.58
CA LEU A 70 -17.92 -1.55 -7.58
C LEU A 70 -18.74 -2.77 -7.09
N THR A 71 -18.17 -3.57 -6.20
CA THR A 71 -18.80 -4.80 -5.74
C THR A 71 -19.62 -4.60 -4.47
N HIS A 72 -19.17 -3.74 -3.56
CA HIS A 72 -19.86 -3.42 -2.30
C HIS A 72 -20.96 -2.39 -2.48
N CYS A 73 -20.80 -1.47 -3.43
CA CYS A 73 -21.74 -0.36 -3.65
C CYS A 73 -22.47 -0.51 -4.97
N GLN A 74 -23.64 0.12 -5.03
CA GLN A 74 -24.40 0.33 -6.25
C GLN A 74 -24.27 1.79 -6.71
N ARG A 75 -24.60 2.04 -7.96
CA ARG A 75 -24.64 3.39 -8.51
C ARG A 75 -25.53 4.31 -7.67
N GLY A 76 -25.01 5.46 -7.26
CA GLY A 76 -25.69 6.45 -6.42
C GLY A 76 -25.60 6.18 -4.92
N GLU A 77 -24.95 5.09 -4.50
CA GLU A 77 -24.57 4.88 -3.10
C GLU A 77 -23.28 5.63 -2.75
N GLU A 78 -22.83 5.52 -1.50
CA GLU A 78 -21.71 6.25 -0.94
C GLU A 78 -20.74 5.34 -0.22
N TYR A 79 -19.44 5.67 -0.33
CA TYR A 79 -18.41 5.09 0.53
C TYR A 79 -17.69 6.17 1.35
N ILE A 80 -17.37 5.85 2.62
CA ILE A 80 -16.57 6.68 3.51
C ILE A 80 -15.11 6.23 3.41
N ALA A 81 -14.18 7.19 3.30
CA ALA A 81 -12.74 6.94 3.30
C ALA A 81 -11.98 8.12 3.92
N GLY A 82 -10.72 7.92 4.27
CA GLY A 82 -9.85 9.02 4.70
C GLY A 82 -9.62 10.03 3.58
N SER A 83 -9.61 11.33 3.90
CA SER A 83 -9.37 12.41 2.93
C SER A 83 -7.98 12.36 2.28
N ARG A 84 -7.04 11.63 2.90
CA ARG A 84 -5.68 11.38 2.40
C ARG A 84 -5.44 9.90 2.04
N SER A 85 -6.47 9.06 2.03
CA SER A 85 -6.35 7.65 1.63
C SER A 85 -6.17 7.53 0.12
N HIS A 86 -5.43 6.50 -0.30
CA HIS A 86 -5.14 6.24 -1.71
C HIS A 86 -6.42 6.05 -2.54
N ALA A 87 -7.37 5.26 -2.04
CA ALA A 87 -8.64 4.98 -2.72
C ALA A 87 -9.51 6.23 -2.98
N TYR A 88 -9.30 7.30 -2.21
CA TYR A 88 -10.00 8.57 -2.43
C TYR A 88 -9.18 9.54 -3.29
N LEU A 89 -7.89 9.72 -2.97
CA LEU A 89 -7.07 10.82 -3.50
C LEU A 89 -6.25 10.45 -4.74
N GLU A 90 -5.74 9.20 -4.82
CA GLU A 90 -4.65 8.83 -5.74
C GLU A 90 -5.10 7.83 -6.84
N GLU A 91 -6.41 7.65 -7.05
CA GLU A 91 -6.96 6.70 -8.03
C GLU A 91 -7.77 7.36 -9.14
N ALA A 92 -7.39 8.57 -9.51
CA ALA A 92 -7.97 9.36 -10.62
C ALA A 92 -9.51 9.49 -10.56
N GLY A 93 -10.09 9.46 -9.36
CA GLY A 93 -11.53 9.54 -9.17
C GLY A 93 -12.32 8.32 -9.63
N GLY A 94 -11.67 7.15 -9.75
CA GLY A 94 -12.26 5.92 -10.29
C GLY A 94 -13.56 5.50 -9.60
N GLY A 95 -13.65 5.63 -8.27
CA GLY A 95 -14.86 5.35 -7.51
C GLY A 95 -16.06 6.21 -7.94
N ALA A 96 -15.85 7.48 -8.21
CA ALA A 96 -16.90 8.38 -8.68
C ALA A 96 -17.23 8.17 -10.17
N VAL A 97 -16.20 8.06 -11.03
CA VAL A 97 -16.39 8.03 -12.49
C VAL A 97 -16.84 6.66 -13.00
N LEU A 98 -16.17 5.58 -12.56
CA LEU A 98 -16.44 4.23 -13.06
C LEU A 98 -17.48 3.49 -12.22
N ALA A 99 -17.41 3.60 -10.90
CA ALA A 99 -18.40 2.98 -10.02
C ALA A 99 -19.67 3.83 -9.87
N SER A 100 -19.65 5.12 -10.19
CA SER A 100 -20.74 6.07 -9.96
C SER A 100 -21.18 6.10 -8.48
N VAL A 101 -20.21 5.96 -7.57
CA VAL A 101 -20.40 5.94 -6.11
C VAL A 101 -19.85 7.26 -5.54
N GLN A 102 -20.61 7.91 -4.68
CA GLN A 102 -20.21 9.16 -4.05
C GLN A 102 -19.13 8.90 -2.99
N PRO A 103 -17.95 9.58 -3.04
CA PRO A 103 -17.01 9.53 -1.94
C PRO A 103 -17.44 10.49 -0.81
N GLN A 104 -17.32 10.04 0.44
CA GLN A 104 -17.45 10.86 1.64
C GLN A 104 -16.10 10.84 2.39
N PRO A 105 -15.23 11.84 2.16
CA PRO A 105 -13.95 11.90 2.84
C PRO A 105 -14.12 12.35 4.29
N ILE A 106 -13.34 11.74 5.19
CA ILE A 106 -13.16 12.12 6.58
C ILE A 106 -11.68 12.42 6.80
N ASP A 107 -11.35 13.47 7.52
CA ASP A 107 -9.95 13.81 7.77
C ASP A 107 -9.26 12.73 8.59
N ASN A 108 -8.08 12.32 8.08
CA ASN A 108 -7.25 11.38 8.82
C ASN A 108 -6.59 12.07 10.02
N GLU A 109 -6.59 11.41 11.14
CA GLU A 109 -5.76 11.76 12.29
C GLU A 109 -4.25 11.54 11.96
N VAL A 110 -3.38 12.01 12.85
CA VAL A 110 -1.91 11.95 12.60
C VAL A 110 -1.40 10.51 12.48
N ASP A 111 -2.00 9.58 13.20
CA ASP A 111 -1.67 8.15 13.20
C ASP A 111 -2.34 7.36 12.05
N GLY A 112 -3.09 8.05 11.18
CA GLY A 112 -3.79 7.46 10.04
C GLY A 112 -5.20 6.96 10.34
N THR A 113 -5.61 6.94 11.61
CA THR A 113 -6.98 6.60 12.00
C THR A 113 -7.98 7.64 11.50
N LEU A 114 -9.25 7.29 11.49
CA LEU A 114 -10.37 8.21 11.33
C LEU A 114 -11.11 8.29 12.66
N ASP A 115 -11.47 9.49 13.09
CA ASP A 115 -12.32 9.67 14.25
C ASP A 115 -13.66 8.96 14.04
N LEU A 116 -13.90 7.89 14.81
CA LEU A 116 -15.09 7.04 14.64
C LEU A 116 -16.39 7.77 14.94
N ASP A 117 -16.38 8.80 15.76
CA ASP A 117 -17.56 9.64 16.00
C ASP A 117 -17.86 10.51 14.77
N LYS A 118 -16.84 11.05 14.11
CA LYS A 118 -17.01 11.77 12.83
C LYS A 118 -17.47 10.83 11.73
N VAL A 119 -16.94 9.60 11.66
CA VAL A 119 -17.40 8.57 10.73
C VAL A 119 -18.87 8.25 10.98
N SER A 120 -19.26 8.01 12.24
CA SER A 120 -20.65 7.74 12.62
C SER A 120 -21.61 8.90 12.24
N ALA A 121 -21.19 10.13 12.47
CA ALA A 121 -21.95 11.32 12.14
C ALA A 121 -22.10 11.56 10.63
N ALA A 122 -21.15 11.07 9.82
CA ALA A 122 -21.19 11.17 8.36
C ALA A 122 -22.11 10.14 7.70
N ILE A 123 -22.45 9.05 8.39
CA ILE A 123 -23.39 8.04 7.90
C ILE A 123 -24.79 8.68 7.77
N LYS A 124 -25.33 8.63 6.55
CA LYS A 124 -26.58 9.30 6.25
C LYS A 124 -27.78 8.46 6.67
N PRO A 125 -28.84 9.08 7.20
CA PRO A 125 -30.11 8.39 7.44
C PRO A 125 -30.74 7.95 6.12
N ASP A 126 -31.64 6.98 6.17
CA ASP A 126 -32.47 6.57 5.04
C ASP A 126 -33.44 7.69 4.67
N ASP A 127 -33.02 8.52 3.70
CA ASP A 127 -33.73 9.71 3.22
C ASP A 127 -33.48 9.83 1.71
N PHE A 128 -34.54 9.91 0.92
CA PHE A 128 -34.47 9.94 -0.55
C PHE A 128 -33.71 11.15 -1.12
N HIS A 129 -33.42 12.17 -0.31
CA HIS A 129 -32.57 13.31 -0.69
C HIS A 129 -31.07 13.01 -0.59
N ARG A 130 -30.67 11.86 -0.07
CA ARG A 130 -29.27 11.55 0.28
C ARG A 130 -28.80 10.25 -0.35
N ALA A 131 -27.51 10.17 -0.63
CA ALA A 131 -26.90 8.89 -1.00
C ALA A 131 -26.95 7.92 0.19
N ILE A 132 -27.12 6.64 -0.08
CA ILE A 132 -27.08 5.60 0.95
C ILE A 132 -25.60 5.28 1.25
N THR A 133 -25.15 5.51 2.47
CA THR A 133 -23.82 5.11 2.92
C THR A 133 -23.75 3.59 3.02
N ARG A 134 -22.83 2.96 2.28
CA ARG A 134 -22.79 1.50 2.15
C ARG A 134 -21.46 0.88 2.53
N LEU A 135 -20.36 1.59 2.35
CA LEU A 135 -19.02 1.06 2.49
C LEU A 135 -18.15 1.97 3.37
N PHE A 136 -17.38 1.37 4.27
CA PHE A 136 -16.35 2.04 5.05
C PHE A 136 -14.98 1.50 4.66
N CYS A 137 -14.10 2.37 4.13
CA CYS A 137 -12.76 2.06 3.66
C CYS A 137 -11.70 2.60 4.62
N LEU A 138 -10.74 1.75 4.97
CA LEU A 138 -9.51 2.12 5.68
C LEU A 138 -8.28 1.77 4.85
N GLU A 139 -7.13 2.35 5.20
CA GLU A 139 -5.83 2.06 4.56
C GLU A 139 -4.82 1.62 5.62
N ASN A 140 -4.08 0.53 5.37
CA ASN A 140 -3.01 0.03 6.25
C ASN A 140 -1.81 -0.52 5.43
N THR A 141 -0.59 0.00 5.62
CA THR A 141 -0.20 1.10 6.52
C THR A 141 -0.59 2.46 5.95
N PHE A 142 -1.00 3.39 6.81
CA PHE A 142 -1.19 4.78 6.39
C PHE A 142 0.13 5.54 6.48
N SER A 143 0.69 5.95 5.35
CA SER A 143 2.00 6.63 5.30
C SER A 143 3.10 5.90 6.09
N GLY A 144 3.09 4.57 6.08
CA GLY A 144 4.03 3.70 6.81
C GLY A 144 3.66 3.43 8.27
N ILE A 145 2.60 4.03 8.81
CA ILE A 145 2.12 3.79 10.17
C ILE A 145 1.09 2.66 10.16
N PRO A 146 1.29 1.56 10.90
CA PRO A 146 0.27 0.56 11.10
C PRO A 146 -0.90 1.12 11.91
N LEU A 147 -2.13 0.84 11.50
CA LEU A 147 -3.31 1.17 12.31
C LEU A 147 -3.34 0.31 13.59
N PRO A 148 -3.69 0.89 14.77
CA PRO A 148 -3.78 0.13 16.02
C PRO A 148 -4.85 -0.98 15.94
N LEU A 149 -4.56 -2.17 16.50
CA LEU A 149 -5.48 -3.31 16.43
C LEU A 149 -6.80 -3.09 17.19
N ASP A 150 -6.76 -2.38 18.30
CA ASP A 150 -7.95 -1.97 19.06
C ASP A 150 -8.83 -0.99 18.27
N TYR A 151 -8.20 -0.06 17.54
CA TYR A 151 -8.92 0.80 16.60
C TYR A 151 -9.62 -0.01 15.50
N LEU A 152 -8.96 -1.01 14.91
CA LEU A 152 -9.57 -1.88 13.88
C LEU A 152 -10.81 -2.61 14.42
N SER A 153 -10.75 -3.08 15.67
CA SER A 153 -11.89 -3.69 16.35
C SER A 153 -13.04 -2.70 16.54
N GLY A 154 -12.74 -1.45 16.93
CA GLY A 154 -13.72 -0.37 17.05
C GLY A 154 -14.36 0.00 15.71
N ALA A 155 -13.55 0.08 14.65
CA ALA A 155 -14.00 0.36 13.30
C ALA A 155 -14.93 -0.75 12.76
N ARG A 156 -14.60 -2.03 13.03
CA ARG A 156 -15.47 -3.15 12.69
C ARG A 156 -16.81 -3.07 13.44
N ALA A 157 -16.78 -2.83 14.75
CA ALA A 157 -18.00 -2.71 15.55
C ALA A 157 -18.89 -1.55 15.09
N LEU A 158 -18.31 -0.43 14.63
CA LEU A 158 -19.05 0.68 14.02
C LEU A 158 -19.69 0.23 12.70
N ALA A 159 -18.94 -0.41 11.80
CA ALA A 159 -19.46 -0.90 10.53
C ALA A 159 -20.65 -1.86 10.73
N ASP A 160 -20.51 -2.81 11.66
CA ASP A 160 -21.57 -3.78 11.99
C ASP A 160 -22.84 -3.10 12.52
N ARG A 161 -22.69 -2.15 13.45
CA ARG A 161 -23.80 -1.37 14.04
C ARG A 161 -24.62 -0.65 12.98
N HIS A 162 -23.94 -0.10 11.98
CA HIS A 162 -24.56 0.68 10.90
C HIS A 162 -24.82 -0.15 9.64
N ARG A 163 -24.53 -1.46 9.66
CA ARG A 163 -24.71 -2.39 8.52
C ARG A 163 -23.92 -1.93 7.28
N LEU A 164 -22.77 -1.33 7.50
CA LEU A 164 -21.84 -1.00 6.43
C LEU A 164 -21.00 -2.24 6.09
N ARG A 165 -20.59 -2.35 4.82
CA ARG A 165 -19.46 -3.19 4.45
C ARG A 165 -18.17 -2.49 4.81
N SER A 166 -17.11 -3.28 5.05
CA SER A 166 -15.77 -2.77 5.35
C SER A 166 -14.77 -3.25 4.31
N HIS A 167 -13.92 -2.33 3.84
CA HIS A 167 -12.83 -2.63 2.91
C HIS A 167 -11.51 -2.09 3.44
N LEU A 168 -10.44 -2.89 3.32
CA LEU A 168 -9.08 -2.44 3.62
C LEU A 168 -8.28 -2.29 2.33
N ASP A 169 -7.82 -1.06 2.06
CA ASP A 169 -6.64 -0.90 1.24
C ASP A 169 -5.43 -1.38 2.04
N GLY A 170 -5.10 -2.63 1.86
CA GLY A 170 -4.00 -3.33 2.51
C GLY A 170 -2.75 -3.36 1.64
N ALA A 171 -2.49 -2.29 0.86
CA ALA A 171 -1.35 -2.21 -0.05
C ALA A 171 0.00 -2.55 0.62
N ARG A 172 0.11 -2.32 1.94
CA ARG A 172 1.26 -2.68 2.77
C ARG A 172 0.86 -3.42 4.05
N VAL A 173 -0.20 -4.24 3.99
CA VAL A 173 -0.70 -4.96 5.17
C VAL A 173 0.33 -5.92 5.76
N PHE A 174 1.20 -6.53 4.93
CA PHE A 174 2.30 -7.36 5.42
C PHE A 174 3.37 -6.54 6.15
N ASN A 175 3.65 -5.30 5.72
CA ASN A 175 4.50 -4.40 6.49
C ASN A 175 3.87 -4.09 7.87
N ALA A 176 2.56 -3.86 7.92
CA ALA A 176 1.85 -3.66 9.19
C ALA A 176 1.95 -4.89 10.09
N ALA A 177 1.69 -6.09 9.57
CA ALA A 177 1.75 -7.34 10.33
C ALA A 177 3.15 -7.61 10.90
N VAL A 178 4.20 -7.47 10.07
CA VAL A 178 5.60 -7.63 10.49
C VAL A 178 5.99 -6.56 11.52
N GLY A 179 5.62 -5.29 11.28
CA GLY A 179 5.92 -4.19 12.20
C GLY A 179 5.23 -4.33 13.57
N CYS A 180 4.00 -4.82 13.59
CA CYS A 180 3.25 -5.11 14.80
C CYS A 180 3.57 -6.48 15.42
N LYS A 181 4.34 -7.33 14.72
CA LYS A 181 4.68 -8.71 15.14
C LYS A 181 3.42 -9.56 15.39
N VAL A 182 2.46 -9.47 14.50
CA VAL A 182 1.22 -10.26 14.54
C VAL A 182 1.04 -11.03 13.24
N ASP A 183 0.20 -12.06 13.28
CA ASP A 183 -0.28 -12.68 12.04
C ASP A 183 -1.10 -11.68 11.24
N VAL A 184 -0.99 -11.71 9.91
CA VAL A 184 -1.70 -10.77 9.04
C VAL A 184 -3.22 -10.91 9.17
N SER A 185 -3.72 -12.11 9.48
CA SER A 185 -5.14 -12.36 9.73
C SER A 185 -5.67 -11.60 10.96
N ALA A 186 -4.83 -11.28 11.94
CA ALA A 186 -5.21 -10.45 13.08
C ALA A 186 -5.62 -9.01 12.66
N ILE A 187 -5.12 -8.54 11.52
CA ILE A 187 -5.51 -7.25 10.92
C ILE A 187 -6.73 -7.44 10.02
N THR A 188 -6.68 -8.41 9.13
CA THR A 188 -7.63 -8.56 8.02
C THR A 188 -8.99 -9.10 8.43
N GLN A 189 -9.09 -9.83 9.56
CA GLN A 189 -10.36 -10.35 10.10
C GLN A 189 -11.41 -9.26 10.39
N HIS A 190 -11.02 -8.00 10.44
CA HIS A 190 -11.91 -6.87 10.70
C HIS A 190 -12.58 -6.34 9.43
N PHE A 191 -12.30 -6.92 8.25
CA PHE A 191 -12.76 -6.42 6.97
C PHE A 191 -13.50 -7.49 6.15
N ASP A 192 -14.55 -7.05 5.43
CA ASP A 192 -15.28 -7.93 4.50
C ASP A 192 -14.46 -8.17 3.22
N SER A 193 -13.56 -7.25 2.87
CA SER A 193 -12.64 -7.40 1.74
C SER A 193 -11.32 -6.66 1.97
N VAL A 194 -10.24 -7.18 1.39
CA VAL A 194 -8.89 -6.60 1.47
C VAL A 194 -8.24 -6.59 0.10
N SER A 195 -7.64 -5.47 -0.30
CA SER A 195 -6.75 -5.36 -1.46
C SER A 195 -5.30 -5.33 -0.99
N THR A 196 -4.45 -6.26 -1.47
CA THR A 196 -3.05 -6.41 -1.04
C THR A 196 -2.11 -6.31 -2.22
N CYS A 197 -1.16 -5.38 -2.21
CA CYS A 197 -0.19 -5.24 -3.29
C CYS A 197 0.95 -6.25 -3.17
N LEU A 198 1.31 -6.86 -4.31
CA LEU A 198 2.51 -7.68 -4.47
C LEU A 198 3.70 -6.85 -4.99
N SER A 199 3.43 -5.74 -5.68
CA SER A 199 4.37 -4.91 -6.44
C SER A 199 4.94 -3.74 -5.65
N LYS A 200 5.19 -3.93 -4.36
CA LYS A 200 5.81 -2.95 -3.45
C LYS A 200 6.94 -3.64 -2.67
N GLY A 201 6.95 -3.58 -1.35
CA GLY A 201 7.95 -4.24 -0.50
C GLY A 201 8.10 -5.75 -0.77
N LEU A 202 7.05 -6.43 -1.23
CA LEU A 202 7.10 -7.83 -1.63
C LEU A 202 7.88 -8.07 -2.94
N GLY A 203 8.12 -7.05 -3.76
CA GLY A 203 9.05 -7.07 -4.89
C GLY A 203 8.55 -7.76 -6.16
N ALA A 204 7.29 -8.16 -6.26
CA ALA A 204 6.75 -8.67 -7.52
C ALA A 204 6.64 -7.52 -8.55
N PRO A 205 6.84 -7.81 -9.85
CA PRO A 205 6.87 -6.76 -10.88
C PRO A 205 5.50 -6.12 -11.14
N VAL A 206 4.43 -6.80 -10.78
CA VAL A 206 3.05 -6.38 -11.04
C VAL A 206 2.09 -7.15 -10.16
N GLY A 207 0.93 -6.56 -9.90
CA GLY A 207 -0.22 -7.25 -9.37
C GLY A 207 -0.53 -6.96 -7.90
N SER A 208 -1.77 -7.28 -7.59
CA SER A 208 -2.37 -7.25 -6.26
C SER A 208 -3.39 -8.37 -6.14
N LEU A 209 -3.80 -8.70 -4.93
CA LEU A 209 -4.91 -9.62 -4.67
C LEU A 209 -6.04 -8.85 -4.00
N LEU A 210 -7.25 -9.04 -4.49
CA LEU A 210 -8.48 -8.68 -3.79
C LEU A 210 -9.03 -9.96 -3.15
N THR A 211 -9.25 -9.96 -1.83
CA THR A 211 -9.78 -11.11 -1.09
C THR A 211 -11.09 -10.75 -0.37
N GLY A 212 -11.91 -11.75 -0.11
CA GLY A 212 -13.20 -11.63 0.56
C GLY A 212 -13.97 -12.95 0.55
N ASP A 213 -15.29 -12.90 0.78
CA ASP A 213 -16.14 -14.08 0.62
C ASP A 213 -16.26 -14.51 -0.85
N ARG A 214 -16.71 -15.75 -1.08
CA ARG A 214 -16.81 -16.34 -2.45
C ARG A 214 -17.77 -15.58 -3.35
N GLU A 215 -18.90 -15.13 -2.81
CA GLU A 215 -19.90 -14.40 -3.57
C GLU A 215 -19.39 -13.02 -4.00
N PHE A 216 -18.74 -12.32 -3.08
CA PHE A 216 -18.08 -11.04 -3.36
C PHE A 216 -17.04 -11.20 -4.47
N ILE A 217 -16.13 -12.17 -4.36
CA ILE A 217 -15.09 -12.42 -5.37
C ILE A 217 -15.69 -12.84 -6.72
N ALA A 218 -16.74 -13.63 -6.74
CA ALA A 218 -17.41 -13.98 -7.99
C ALA A 218 -18.01 -12.76 -8.71
N ARG A 219 -18.56 -11.80 -7.97
CA ARG A 219 -19.03 -10.51 -8.52
C ARG A 219 -17.88 -9.61 -8.95
N ALA A 220 -16.82 -9.51 -8.15
CA ALA A 220 -15.63 -8.73 -8.47
C ALA A 220 -14.93 -9.23 -9.74
N ARG A 221 -14.94 -10.55 -10.01
CA ARG A 221 -14.38 -11.16 -11.24
C ARG A 221 -15.12 -10.67 -12.51
N ARG A 222 -16.42 -10.39 -12.44
CA ARG A 222 -17.18 -9.79 -13.55
C ARG A 222 -16.75 -8.35 -13.82
N TRP A 223 -16.57 -7.57 -12.75
CA TRP A 223 -16.06 -6.21 -12.86
C TRP A 223 -14.62 -6.18 -13.39
N ARG A 224 -13.75 -7.09 -12.92
CA ARG A 224 -12.38 -7.24 -13.46
C ARG A 224 -12.42 -7.45 -14.97
N LYS A 225 -13.30 -8.32 -15.46
CA LYS A 225 -13.44 -8.56 -16.91
C LYS A 225 -13.89 -7.31 -17.65
N MET A 226 -14.86 -6.59 -17.13
CA MET A 226 -15.38 -5.35 -17.73
C MET A 226 -14.31 -4.26 -17.83
N LEU A 227 -13.46 -4.15 -16.82
CA LEU A 227 -12.34 -3.18 -16.75
C LEU A 227 -11.10 -3.63 -17.54
N GLY A 228 -11.20 -4.68 -18.35
CA GLY A 228 -10.08 -5.16 -19.17
C GLY A 228 -9.04 -6.02 -18.44
N GLY A 229 -9.25 -6.39 -17.18
CA GLY A 229 -8.33 -7.15 -16.35
C GLY A 229 -8.36 -8.67 -16.56
N GLY A 230 -9.03 -9.17 -17.57
CA GLY A 230 -9.09 -10.60 -17.90
C GLY A 230 -7.87 -11.05 -18.73
N THR A 231 -6.72 -11.19 -18.10
CA THR A 231 -5.51 -11.72 -18.68
C THR A 231 -5.64 -13.22 -18.98
N ARG A 232 -4.76 -13.79 -19.81
CA ARG A 232 -4.80 -15.21 -20.21
C ARG A 232 -3.78 -16.02 -19.37
N GLN A 233 -2.60 -16.24 -19.84
CA GLN A 233 -1.54 -16.99 -19.14
C GLN A 233 -0.87 -16.10 -18.07
N ALA A 234 -1.66 -15.63 -17.11
CA ALA A 234 -1.20 -14.74 -16.04
C ALA A 234 -0.33 -15.44 -15.00
N GLY A 235 -0.25 -16.77 -15.06
CA GLY A 235 0.59 -17.58 -14.19
C GLY A 235 2.06 -17.16 -14.19
N VAL A 236 2.58 -16.65 -15.30
CA VAL A 236 3.93 -16.05 -15.34
C VAL A 236 4.09 -14.93 -14.32
N LEU A 237 3.06 -14.11 -14.12
CA LEU A 237 3.06 -13.00 -13.15
C LEU A 237 2.68 -13.50 -11.76
N ALA A 238 1.71 -14.40 -11.67
CA ALA A 238 1.28 -14.99 -10.40
C ALA A 238 2.41 -15.75 -9.69
N ALA A 239 3.30 -16.40 -10.44
CA ALA A 239 4.47 -17.07 -9.89
C ALA A 239 5.43 -16.12 -9.15
N ALA A 240 5.54 -14.86 -9.59
CA ALA A 240 6.27 -13.84 -8.84
C ALA A 240 5.59 -13.55 -7.49
N GLY A 241 4.26 -13.49 -7.48
CA GLY A 241 3.48 -13.33 -6.26
C GLY A 241 3.66 -14.50 -5.30
N LEU A 242 3.58 -15.74 -5.79
CA LEU A 242 3.83 -16.94 -4.98
C LEU A 242 5.24 -16.91 -4.36
N TYR A 243 6.25 -16.61 -5.19
CA TYR A 243 7.63 -16.47 -4.69
C TYR A 243 7.75 -15.39 -3.61
N ALA A 244 7.07 -14.27 -3.80
CA ALA A 244 7.06 -13.17 -2.83
C ALA A 244 6.42 -13.59 -1.49
N LEU A 245 5.30 -14.31 -1.53
CA LEU A 245 4.65 -14.81 -0.31
C LEU A 245 5.52 -15.83 0.43
N ASP A 246 6.21 -16.70 -0.30
CA ASP A 246 7.04 -17.76 0.29
C ASP A 246 8.39 -17.22 0.84
N HIS A 247 8.92 -16.08 0.33
CA HIS A 247 10.30 -15.67 0.61
C HIS A 247 10.47 -14.20 1.03
N HIS A 248 9.50 -13.32 0.81
CA HIS A 248 9.72 -11.88 1.00
C HIS A 248 8.94 -11.26 2.16
N ILE A 249 8.02 -11.97 2.81
CA ILE A 249 7.24 -11.41 3.92
C ILE A 249 8.16 -11.14 5.13
N GLU A 250 8.88 -12.16 5.60
CA GLU A 250 9.73 -12.03 6.79
C GLU A 250 10.86 -11.01 6.60
N ARG A 251 11.40 -10.92 5.37
CA ARG A 251 12.45 -9.96 5.07
C ARG A 251 12.00 -8.49 5.10
N LEU A 252 10.69 -8.19 5.11
CA LEU A 252 10.19 -6.83 5.33
C LEU A 252 10.72 -6.22 6.63
N ALA A 253 11.05 -7.04 7.63
CA ALA A 253 11.72 -6.58 8.85
C ALA A 253 13.03 -5.84 8.55
N GLN A 254 13.80 -6.28 7.54
CA GLN A 254 15.04 -5.62 7.13
C GLN A 254 14.77 -4.23 6.51
N ASP A 255 13.66 -4.06 5.79
CA ASP A 255 13.27 -2.75 5.26
C ASP A 255 12.96 -1.79 6.41
N HIS A 256 12.31 -2.29 7.47
CA HIS A 256 12.01 -1.52 8.69
C HIS A 256 13.29 -1.15 9.46
N ASP A 257 14.24 -2.08 9.58
CA ASP A 257 15.53 -1.84 10.22
C ASP A 257 16.34 -0.79 9.44
N ASN A 258 16.35 -0.88 8.10
CA ASN A 258 16.97 0.11 7.23
C ASN A 258 16.33 1.50 7.38
N ALA A 259 14.99 1.56 7.49
CA ALA A 259 14.29 2.83 7.73
C ALA A 259 14.65 3.41 9.11
N THR A 260 14.72 2.58 10.13
CA THR A 260 15.12 2.97 11.48
C THR A 260 16.55 3.51 11.49
N SER A 261 17.49 2.81 10.85
CA SER A 261 18.88 3.26 10.71
C SER A 261 18.97 4.58 9.95
N LEU A 262 18.23 4.73 8.85
CA LEU A 262 18.15 5.96 8.08
C LEU A 262 17.67 7.14 8.94
N ALA A 263 16.58 6.94 9.69
CA ALA A 263 16.03 7.96 10.58
C ALA A 263 17.04 8.36 11.68
N GLN A 264 17.69 7.39 12.32
CA GLN A 264 18.72 7.63 13.34
C GLN A 264 19.92 8.40 12.80
N LEU A 265 20.43 8.03 11.62
CA LEU A 265 21.58 8.71 11.00
C LEU A 265 21.21 10.12 10.52
N LEU A 266 20.00 10.32 10.00
CA LEU A 266 19.50 11.65 9.60
C LEU A 266 19.29 12.56 10.80
N SER A 267 18.87 12.05 11.95
CA SER A 267 18.71 12.86 13.18
C SER A 267 20.01 13.46 13.71
N GLN A 268 21.16 12.98 13.21
CA GLN A 268 22.50 13.52 13.51
C GLN A 268 22.94 14.62 12.51
N VAL A 269 22.08 14.99 11.57
CA VAL A 269 22.33 16.07 10.60
C VAL A 269 21.56 17.29 11.07
N ASP A 270 22.24 18.38 11.36
CA ASP A 270 21.65 19.60 11.99
C ASP A 270 20.50 20.19 11.15
N GLU A 271 20.61 20.08 9.81
CA GLU A 271 19.61 20.60 8.87
C GLU A 271 18.47 19.63 8.59
N ALA A 272 18.52 18.40 9.10
CA ALA A 272 17.49 17.36 8.88
C ALA A 272 16.61 17.22 10.13
N LYS A 273 15.32 17.46 10.00
CA LYS A 273 14.36 17.24 11.07
C LYS A 273 13.54 15.99 10.77
N VAL A 274 13.91 14.89 11.41
CA VAL A 274 13.20 13.61 11.31
C VAL A 274 12.09 13.57 12.34
N ASN A 275 10.86 13.20 11.94
CA ASN A 275 9.80 12.91 12.88
C ASN A 275 9.97 11.48 13.42
N ALA A 276 10.64 11.36 14.56
CA ALA A 276 11.08 10.08 15.13
C ALA A 276 10.05 9.44 16.07
N THR A 277 8.91 10.07 16.31
CA THR A 277 7.97 9.62 17.36
C THR A 277 7.00 8.55 16.92
N ASP A 278 6.90 8.28 15.62
CA ASP A 278 5.91 7.35 15.08
C ASP A 278 6.58 6.04 14.63
N LEU A 279 6.04 4.91 15.01
CA LEU A 279 6.43 3.63 14.44
C LEU A 279 6.05 3.62 12.96
N ARG A 280 7.04 3.86 12.11
CA ARG A 280 6.88 3.78 10.66
C ARG A 280 7.60 2.54 10.18
N THR A 281 6.96 1.78 9.34
CA THR A 281 7.53 0.53 8.84
C THR A 281 8.77 0.79 7.96
N ASN A 282 8.57 0.97 6.67
CA ASN A 282 9.64 1.19 5.69
C ASN A 282 9.69 2.64 5.16
N MET A 283 9.16 3.61 5.91
CA MET A 283 9.10 5.01 5.48
C MET A 283 9.70 5.95 6.51
N VAL A 284 10.52 6.89 6.04
CA VAL A 284 11.09 7.99 6.83
C VAL A 284 10.62 9.31 6.22
N PHE A 285 10.12 10.20 7.07
CA PHE A 285 9.78 11.56 6.66
C PHE A 285 10.76 12.54 7.30
N VAL A 286 11.42 13.33 6.46
CA VAL A 286 12.47 14.26 6.88
C VAL A 286 12.23 15.64 6.28
N SER A 287 12.21 16.66 7.13
CA SER A 287 12.12 18.06 6.70
C SER A 287 13.51 18.68 6.63
N PHE A 288 13.73 19.46 5.59
CA PHE A 288 14.96 20.23 5.36
C PHE A 288 14.68 21.75 5.37
N PRO A 289 15.70 22.60 5.47
CA PRO A 289 15.52 24.05 5.44
C PRO A 289 14.75 24.51 4.18
N PRO A 290 13.90 25.55 4.31
CA PRO A 290 13.18 26.10 3.17
C PRO A 290 14.15 26.50 2.03
N GLY A 291 13.79 26.16 0.78
CA GLY A 291 14.58 26.50 -0.41
C GLY A 291 15.76 25.57 -0.70
N SER A 292 16.05 24.57 0.16
CA SER A 292 17.18 23.65 -0.06
C SER A 292 16.83 22.44 -0.93
N LEU A 293 15.54 22.10 -1.09
CA LEU A 293 15.12 20.82 -1.67
C LEU A 293 15.54 20.60 -3.12
N GLU A 294 15.47 21.63 -3.96
CA GLU A 294 15.83 21.53 -5.37
C GLU A 294 17.34 21.22 -5.50
N GLY A 295 18.19 22.03 -4.87
CA GLY A 295 19.63 21.82 -4.89
C GLY A 295 20.05 20.51 -4.23
N LEU A 296 19.40 20.09 -3.12
CA LEU A 296 19.64 18.80 -2.49
C LEU A 296 19.27 17.66 -3.42
N SER A 297 18.11 17.73 -4.09
CA SER A 297 17.68 16.70 -5.03
C SER A 297 18.63 16.53 -6.20
N ASP A 298 19.14 17.63 -6.75
CA ASP A 298 20.11 17.61 -7.84
C ASP A 298 21.47 17.05 -7.39
N HIS A 299 21.96 17.49 -6.23
CA HIS A 299 23.18 16.97 -5.63
C HIS A 299 23.13 15.45 -5.37
N LEU A 300 21.99 14.93 -4.89
CA LEU A 300 21.78 13.51 -4.69
C LEU A 300 21.73 12.76 -6.02
N ARG A 301 21.01 13.30 -7.02
CA ARG A 301 20.86 12.70 -8.35
C ARG A 301 22.21 12.56 -9.05
N GLU A 302 23.10 13.55 -8.96
CA GLU A 302 24.47 13.48 -9.48
C GLU A 302 25.29 12.34 -8.89
N ARG A 303 24.91 11.84 -7.71
CA ARG A 303 25.53 10.71 -7.00
C ARG A 303 24.77 9.39 -7.15
N GLY A 304 23.82 9.35 -8.09
CA GLY A 304 23.01 8.16 -8.32
C GLY A 304 21.94 7.89 -7.23
N ILE A 305 21.63 8.89 -6.39
CA ILE A 305 20.63 8.77 -5.32
C ILE A 305 19.35 9.49 -5.74
N LEU A 306 18.25 8.75 -5.81
CA LEU A 306 16.96 9.26 -6.25
C LEU A 306 16.00 9.44 -5.07
N VAL A 307 15.45 10.65 -4.94
CA VAL A 307 14.43 11.02 -3.94
C VAL A 307 13.31 11.81 -4.60
N THR A 308 12.12 11.80 -4.01
CA THR A 308 11.01 12.66 -4.44
C THR A 308 10.96 13.88 -3.51
N ALA A 309 11.63 14.97 -3.90
CA ALA A 309 11.78 16.18 -3.10
C ALA A 309 10.79 17.30 -3.51
N GLN A 310 9.56 16.94 -3.89
CA GLN A 310 8.52 17.90 -4.27
C GLN A 310 7.80 18.51 -3.06
N ASN A 311 7.78 17.80 -1.95
CA ASN A 311 7.11 18.19 -0.71
C ASN A 311 8.10 18.21 0.46
N ASN A 312 7.85 19.06 1.44
CA ASN A 312 8.56 19.06 2.71
C ASN A 312 7.54 18.79 3.84
N PRO A 313 7.62 17.67 4.55
CA PRO A 313 8.71 16.70 4.59
C PRO A 313 8.88 15.84 3.34
N VAL A 314 10.13 15.52 3.02
CA VAL A 314 10.51 14.55 1.99
C VAL A 314 10.24 13.14 2.52
N ARG A 315 9.57 12.30 1.74
CA ARG A 315 9.38 10.88 2.04
C ARG A 315 10.51 10.07 1.44
N LEU A 316 11.20 9.28 2.26
CA LEU A 316 12.18 8.29 1.88
C LEU A 316 11.65 6.90 2.19
N VAL A 317 11.74 5.96 1.24
CA VAL A 317 11.17 4.61 1.37
C VAL A 317 12.27 3.58 1.21
N THR A 318 12.42 2.71 2.21
CA THR A 318 13.34 1.58 2.15
C THR A 318 12.65 0.33 1.59
N HIS A 319 13.42 -0.51 0.89
CA HIS A 319 12.91 -1.70 0.22
C HIS A 319 14.05 -2.68 -0.11
N LEU A 320 13.70 -3.83 -0.68
CA LEU A 320 14.59 -4.99 -0.90
C LEU A 320 15.86 -4.71 -1.72
N ASP A 321 15.88 -3.67 -2.55
CA ASP A 321 17.05 -3.31 -3.36
C ASP A 321 18.01 -2.38 -2.61
N LEU A 322 17.72 -2.04 -1.33
CA LEU A 322 18.57 -1.17 -0.51
C LEU A 322 19.29 -1.95 0.58
N THR A 323 20.59 -1.63 0.73
CA THR A 323 21.45 -2.19 1.77
C THR A 323 21.78 -1.13 2.83
N GLU A 324 22.32 -1.55 3.97
CA GLU A 324 22.83 -0.65 5.01
C GLU A 324 23.92 0.30 4.45
N GLU A 325 24.76 -0.17 3.51
CA GLU A 325 25.74 0.66 2.82
C GLU A 325 25.08 1.79 2.02
N HIS A 326 23.97 1.50 1.33
CA HIS A 326 23.19 2.51 0.60
C HIS A 326 22.61 3.58 1.54
N ILE A 327 22.17 3.17 2.73
CA ILE A 327 21.67 4.10 3.76
C ILE A 327 22.81 5.02 4.21
N GLY A 328 23.99 4.48 4.50
CA GLY A 328 25.17 5.26 4.87
C GLY A 328 25.60 6.25 3.79
N LYS A 329 25.67 5.80 2.52
CA LYS A 329 25.98 6.66 1.36
C LYS A 329 25.01 7.81 1.21
N THR A 330 23.70 7.53 1.37
CA THR A 330 22.66 8.56 1.26
C THR A 330 22.84 9.65 2.33
N VAL A 331 23.00 9.26 3.58
CA VAL A 331 23.17 10.23 4.68
C VAL A 331 24.47 11.03 4.51
N GLN A 332 25.55 10.39 4.06
CA GLN A 332 26.80 11.09 3.80
C GLN A 332 26.66 12.13 2.69
N ALA A 333 25.95 11.79 1.60
CA ALA A 333 25.69 12.73 0.51
C ALA A 333 24.85 13.94 0.98
N ILE A 334 23.86 13.72 1.85
CA ILE A 334 23.06 14.80 2.45
C ILE A 334 23.95 15.71 3.32
N LYS A 335 24.83 15.14 4.17
CA LYS A 335 25.78 15.90 4.99
C LYS A 335 26.73 16.74 4.12
N ASP A 336 27.22 16.18 3.03
CA ASP A 336 28.16 16.86 2.14
C ASP A 336 27.51 18.05 1.44
N TYR A 337 26.24 17.93 1.02
CA TYR A 337 25.48 19.04 0.45
C TYR A 337 25.41 20.24 1.40
N PHE A 338 25.01 20.05 2.64
CA PHE A 338 24.86 21.15 3.60
C PHE A 338 26.23 21.72 4.02
N ARG A 339 27.27 20.88 4.14
CA ARG A 339 28.62 21.36 4.43
C ARG A 339 29.17 22.27 3.34
N VAL A 340 28.92 21.98 2.07
CA VAL A 340 29.36 22.82 0.93
C VAL A 340 28.58 24.11 0.90
N THR A 341 27.25 24.03 1.06
CA THR A 341 26.36 25.19 1.03
C THR A 341 26.67 26.18 2.19
N ALA A 342 26.97 25.68 3.40
CA ALA A 342 27.36 26.50 4.54
C ALA A 342 28.68 27.26 4.35
N ARG A 343 29.59 26.81 3.46
CA ARG A 343 30.85 27.50 3.16
C ARG A 343 30.75 28.55 2.06
N SER A 344 29.59 28.58 1.39
CA SER A 344 29.33 29.48 0.25
C SER A 344 28.51 30.72 0.64
N VAL A 345 28.12 30.83 1.93
CA VAL A 345 27.48 31.94 2.59
C VAL A 345 28.47 32.60 3.55
#